data_2fab845c87158ff81d29e134cdaa4b43
#
_entry.id   2fab845c87158ff81d29e134cdaa4b43
#
_cell.length_a   1.000
_cell.length_b   1.000
_cell.length_c   1.000
_cell.angle_alpha   90.00
_cell.angle_beta   90.00
_cell.angle_gamma   90.00
#
_symmetry.space_group_name_H-M   'P 1'
#
loop_
_entity.id
_entity.type
_entity.pdbx_description
1 polymer ?
#
loop_
_entity_poly.entity_id
_entity_poly.type
_entity_poly.pdbx_seq_one_letter_code
_entity_poly.pdbx_strand_id
1 'polypeptide(L)'
;MVKSIKKCTLQDLELLCKISRETFYQTFADSNTEENMRAYLDSAYNEEKLYKELCNPDSSFFFIYADERLAGYLKINEFPSQTDINDIDSLELERIYILKGFQGAGLGKDLLDYTISIAIEHSKKYIWLGVWEHNERAKRFYEKNGFYRIGAHSFVVGDDVQIDYVMRKDL
;
A
#
# COMPACT_ATOMS: atom_id res chain seq x y z
N MET A 1 8.27 -17.49 -14.54
CA MET A 1 7.49 -16.24 -14.30
C MET A 1 8.45 -15.06 -14.35
N VAL A 2 8.29 -14.22 -15.36
CA VAL A 2 9.04 -12.97 -15.52
C VAL A 2 8.34 -11.88 -14.73
N LYS A 3 9.08 -11.19 -13.86
CA LYS A 3 8.55 -10.12 -13.00
C LYS A 3 9.12 -8.77 -13.43
N SER A 4 8.30 -7.73 -13.44
CA SER A 4 8.76 -6.35 -13.68
C SER A 4 7.99 -5.36 -12.81
N ILE A 5 8.68 -4.31 -12.36
CA ILE A 5 8.10 -3.21 -11.60
C ILE A 5 8.24 -1.95 -12.45
N LYS A 6 7.13 -1.20 -12.60
CA LYS A 6 7.09 0.03 -13.38
C LYS A 6 6.48 1.15 -12.57
N LYS A 7 7.11 2.32 -12.58
CA LYS A 7 6.53 3.53 -11.98
C LYS A 7 5.30 3.97 -12.77
N CYS A 8 4.21 4.25 -12.04
CA CYS A 8 2.98 4.77 -12.63
C CYS A 8 3.13 6.23 -13.05
N THR A 9 2.44 6.57 -14.13
CA THR A 9 2.28 7.94 -14.63
C THR A 9 0.80 8.32 -14.66
N LEU A 10 0.47 9.56 -15.04
CA LEU A 10 -0.92 10.00 -15.19
C LEU A 10 -1.69 9.19 -16.24
N GLN A 11 -1.01 8.59 -17.20
CA GLN A 11 -1.64 7.70 -18.21
C GLN A 11 -2.16 6.40 -17.59
N ASP A 12 -1.67 6.03 -16.40
CA ASP A 12 -2.06 4.82 -15.69
C ASP A 12 -3.24 5.02 -14.74
N LEU A 13 -3.85 6.23 -14.68
CA LEU A 13 -4.87 6.59 -13.70
C LEU A 13 -6.05 5.62 -13.68
N GLU A 14 -6.63 5.31 -14.84
CA GLU A 14 -7.78 4.39 -14.94
C GLU A 14 -7.42 3.00 -14.41
N LEU A 15 -6.27 2.48 -14.82
CA LEU A 15 -5.78 1.16 -14.38
C LEU A 15 -5.46 1.14 -12.88
N LEU A 16 -4.92 2.24 -12.35
CA LEU A 16 -4.65 2.39 -10.93
C LEU A 16 -5.95 2.44 -10.11
N CYS A 17 -6.97 3.16 -10.57
CA CYS A 17 -8.29 3.15 -9.93
C CYS A 17 -8.85 1.74 -9.87
N LYS A 18 -8.82 1.03 -10.99
CA LYS A 18 -9.36 -0.33 -11.08
C LYS A 18 -8.66 -1.30 -10.14
N ILE A 19 -7.33 -1.38 -10.18
CA ILE A 19 -6.58 -2.31 -9.32
C ILE A 19 -6.67 -1.94 -7.84
N SER A 20 -6.69 -0.65 -7.51
CA SER A 20 -6.85 -0.18 -6.13
C SER A 20 -8.18 -0.63 -5.54
N ARG A 21 -9.28 -0.44 -6.28
CA ARG A 21 -10.61 -0.88 -5.85
C ARG A 21 -10.72 -2.39 -5.72
N GLU A 22 -10.23 -3.12 -6.73
CA GLU A 22 -10.30 -4.59 -6.76
C GLU A 22 -9.51 -5.21 -5.61
N THR A 23 -8.27 -4.80 -5.39
CA THR A 23 -7.41 -5.37 -4.34
C THR A 23 -7.90 -5.03 -2.94
N PHE A 24 -8.40 -3.81 -2.72
CA PHE A 24 -8.99 -3.43 -1.44
C PHE A 24 -10.25 -4.26 -1.16
N TYR A 25 -11.14 -4.40 -2.15
CA TYR A 25 -12.33 -5.24 -2.02
C TYR A 25 -11.97 -6.69 -1.70
N GLN A 26 -11.02 -7.28 -2.45
CA GLN A 26 -10.57 -8.65 -2.19
C GLN A 26 -9.99 -8.86 -0.78
N THR A 27 -9.43 -7.82 -0.19
CA THR A 27 -8.80 -7.89 1.14
C THR A 27 -9.81 -7.71 2.27
N PHE A 28 -10.77 -6.80 2.14
CA PHE A 28 -11.60 -6.32 3.26
C PHE A 28 -13.10 -6.63 3.15
N ALA A 29 -13.58 -7.15 2.01
CA ALA A 29 -15.02 -7.38 1.81
C ALA A 29 -15.64 -8.34 2.84
N ASP A 30 -14.93 -9.39 3.21
CA ASP A 30 -15.42 -10.39 4.18
C ASP A 30 -15.57 -9.84 5.61
N SER A 31 -14.91 -8.71 5.91
CA SER A 31 -14.87 -8.09 7.24
C SER A 31 -15.72 -6.81 7.33
N ASN A 32 -16.43 -6.45 6.25
CA ASN A 32 -17.21 -5.21 6.16
C ASN A 32 -18.54 -5.48 5.46
N THR A 33 -19.51 -4.57 5.68
CA THR A 33 -20.77 -4.59 4.93
C THR A 33 -20.54 -4.12 3.50
N GLU A 34 -21.39 -4.55 2.57
CA GLU A 34 -21.34 -4.11 1.17
C GLU A 34 -21.51 -2.58 1.05
N GLU A 35 -22.36 -1.98 1.87
CA GLU A 35 -22.59 -0.54 1.93
C GLU A 35 -21.33 0.21 2.37
N ASN A 36 -20.67 -0.23 3.45
CA ASN A 36 -19.43 0.37 3.94
C ASN A 36 -18.30 0.21 2.93
N MET A 37 -18.20 -0.94 2.27
CA MET A 37 -17.21 -1.17 1.21
C MET A 37 -17.40 -0.21 0.05
N ARG A 38 -18.63 -0.06 -0.43
CA ARG A 38 -18.95 0.87 -1.53
C ARG A 38 -18.60 2.31 -1.15
N ALA A 39 -19.04 2.77 0.02
CA ALA A 39 -18.76 4.12 0.50
C ALA A 39 -17.24 4.39 0.60
N TYR A 40 -16.48 3.44 1.13
CA TYR A 40 -15.03 3.58 1.24
C TYR A 40 -14.35 3.60 -0.13
N LEU A 41 -14.68 2.66 -1.02
CA LEU A 41 -14.10 2.61 -2.36
C LEU A 41 -14.37 3.88 -3.17
N ASP A 42 -15.59 4.42 -3.08
CA ASP A 42 -15.97 5.64 -3.79
C ASP A 42 -15.27 6.89 -3.22
N SER A 43 -14.95 6.91 -1.94
CA SER A 43 -14.24 8.03 -1.30
C SER A 43 -12.71 7.93 -1.43
N ALA A 44 -12.14 6.73 -1.34
CA ALA A 44 -10.70 6.50 -1.30
C ALA A 44 -10.07 6.32 -2.67
N TYR A 45 -10.78 5.70 -3.61
CA TYR A 45 -10.27 5.27 -4.92
C TYR A 45 -11.11 5.77 -6.09
N ASN A 46 -11.55 7.04 -6.04
CA ASN A 46 -12.11 7.72 -7.19
C ASN A 46 -10.99 8.36 -8.03
N GLU A 47 -11.28 8.65 -9.29
CA GLU A 47 -10.29 9.19 -10.24
C GLU A 47 -9.74 10.55 -9.80
N GLU A 48 -10.58 11.45 -9.27
CA GLU A 48 -10.14 12.77 -8.83
C GLU A 48 -9.10 12.69 -7.73
N LYS A 49 -9.35 11.84 -6.73
CA LYS A 49 -8.42 11.66 -5.61
C LYS A 49 -7.12 11.01 -6.07
N LEU A 50 -7.18 9.93 -6.84
CA LEU A 50 -5.98 9.24 -7.33
C LEU A 50 -5.20 10.10 -8.33
N TYR A 51 -5.86 10.94 -9.12
CA TYR A 51 -5.19 11.94 -9.94
C TYR A 51 -4.34 12.89 -9.09
N LYS A 52 -4.92 13.45 -8.01
CA LYS A 52 -4.21 14.32 -7.08
C LYS A 52 -3.02 13.61 -6.42
N GLU A 53 -3.22 12.36 -6.01
CA GLU A 53 -2.16 11.55 -5.41
C GLU A 53 -1.02 11.26 -6.42
N LEU A 54 -1.33 10.97 -7.68
CA LEU A 54 -0.34 10.79 -8.76
C LEU A 54 0.43 12.07 -9.09
N CYS A 55 -0.22 13.23 -8.98
CA CYS A 55 0.42 14.53 -9.20
C CYS A 55 1.30 14.98 -8.03
N ASN A 56 1.19 14.34 -6.85
CA ASN A 56 1.98 14.72 -5.69
C ASN A 56 3.44 14.26 -5.87
N PRO A 57 4.42 15.17 -5.87
CA PRO A 57 5.83 14.82 -6.10
C PRO A 57 6.44 13.97 -4.97
N ASP A 58 5.84 14.00 -3.77
CA ASP A 58 6.30 13.26 -2.60
C ASP A 58 5.64 11.88 -2.47
N SER A 59 4.74 11.53 -3.39
CA SER A 59 4.10 10.22 -3.47
C SER A 59 4.47 9.53 -4.77
N SER A 60 4.70 8.22 -4.72
CA SER A 60 5.01 7.41 -5.90
C SER A 60 4.20 6.13 -5.90
N PHE A 61 3.69 5.78 -7.07
CA PHE A 61 2.99 4.52 -7.32
C PHE A 61 3.81 3.66 -8.27
N PHE A 62 3.76 2.36 -8.05
CA PHE A 62 4.42 1.37 -8.90
C PHE A 62 3.50 0.20 -9.14
N PHE A 63 3.44 -0.27 -10.39
CA PHE A 63 2.81 -1.54 -10.75
C PHE A 63 3.83 -2.67 -10.73
N ILE A 64 3.39 -3.85 -10.31
CA ILE A 64 4.14 -5.10 -10.50
C ILE A 64 3.40 -5.99 -11.48
N TYR A 65 4.14 -6.51 -12.45
CA TYR A 65 3.66 -7.42 -13.48
C TYR A 65 4.29 -8.81 -13.31
N ALA A 66 3.50 -9.83 -13.61
CA ALA A 66 3.93 -11.21 -13.70
C ALA A 66 3.54 -11.75 -15.08
N ASP A 67 4.53 -12.14 -15.89
CA ASP A 67 4.32 -12.56 -17.30
C ASP A 67 3.44 -11.57 -18.07
N GLU A 68 3.82 -10.27 -18.02
CA GLU A 68 3.13 -9.13 -18.65
C GLU A 68 1.70 -8.83 -18.13
N ARG A 69 1.22 -9.58 -17.14
CA ARG A 69 -0.09 -9.35 -16.52
C ARG A 69 0.06 -8.52 -15.25
N LEU A 70 -0.76 -7.47 -15.13
CA LEU A 70 -0.78 -6.66 -13.91
C LEU A 70 -1.19 -7.54 -12.71
N ALA A 71 -0.34 -7.59 -11.69
CA ALA A 71 -0.50 -8.47 -10.54
C ALA A 71 -0.68 -7.74 -9.21
N GLY A 72 -0.29 -6.47 -9.14
CA GLY A 72 -0.37 -5.71 -7.90
C GLY A 72 0.16 -4.30 -8.04
N TYR A 73 0.15 -3.56 -6.94
CA TYR A 73 0.71 -2.20 -6.91
C TYR A 73 1.25 -1.82 -5.53
N LEU A 74 2.07 -0.79 -5.52
CA LEU A 74 2.71 -0.18 -4.38
C LEU A 74 2.45 1.32 -4.39
N LYS A 75 2.16 1.92 -3.23
CA LYS A 75 2.24 3.36 -2.98
C LYS A 75 3.18 3.64 -1.83
N ILE A 76 4.11 4.56 -2.05
CA ILE A 76 5.02 5.07 -1.04
C ILE A 76 4.90 6.60 -0.93
N ASN A 77 5.14 7.13 0.26
CA ASN A 77 5.13 8.57 0.52
C ASN A 77 6.40 8.99 1.26
N GLU A 78 6.92 10.15 0.87
CA GLU A 78 7.99 10.84 1.56
C GLU A 78 7.45 12.06 2.32
N PHE A 79 8.26 12.63 3.19
CA PHE A 79 7.97 13.91 3.85
C PHE A 79 7.85 15.02 2.78
N PRO A 80 6.87 15.94 2.88
CA PRO A 80 5.88 16.12 3.96
C PRO A 80 4.51 15.44 3.69
N SER A 81 4.42 14.49 2.79
CA SER A 81 3.16 13.90 2.31
C SER A 81 2.81 12.54 2.92
N GLN A 82 3.42 12.17 4.03
CA GLN A 82 3.07 10.93 4.75
C GLN A 82 1.74 11.08 5.50
N THR A 83 1.06 9.97 5.73
CA THR A 83 -0.31 9.95 6.29
C THR A 83 -0.36 10.10 7.82
N ASP A 84 0.73 9.80 8.54
CA ASP A 84 0.77 9.87 10.01
C ASP A 84 2.12 10.41 10.50
N ILE A 85 3.17 9.59 10.65
CA ILE A 85 4.46 9.98 11.29
C ILE A 85 5.09 11.22 10.68
N ASN A 86 5.09 11.32 9.37
CA ASN A 86 5.56 12.47 8.60
C ASN A 86 6.98 12.94 8.97
N ASP A 87 7.92 12.02 8.95
CA ASP A 87 9.32 12.22 9.30
C ASP A 87 10.20 12.20 8.04
N ILE A 88 11.08 13.20 7.89
CA ILE A 88 11.99 13.32 6.76
C ILE A 88 12.98 12.14 6.66
N ASP A 89 13.32 11.54 7.78
CA ASP A 89 14.22 10.38 7.85
C ASP A 89 13.53 9.05 7.51
N SER A 90 12.23 9.07 7.24
CA SER A 90 11.45 7.86 6.97
C SER A 90 10.87 7.80 5.55
N LEU A 91 10.53 6.59 5.15
CA LEU A 91 9.68 6.31 3.99
C LEU A 91 8.42 5.59 4.49
N GLU A 92 7.24 6.08 4.12
CA GLU A 92 5.98 5.39 4.34
C GLU A 92 5.69 4.41 3.21
N LEU A 93 5.40 3.16 3.57
CA LEU A 93 4.77 2.19 2.68
C LEU A 93 3.26 2.26 2.95
N GLU A 94 2.53 3.10 2.19
CA GLU A 94 1.09 3.32 2.44
C GLU A 94 0.23 2.17 1.93
N ARG A 95 0.53 1.66 0.72
CA ARG A 95 -0.26 0.60 0.09
C ARG A 95 0.65 -0.41 -0.59
N ILE A 96 0.43 -1.68 -0.31
CA ILE A 96 1.03 -2.80 -1.00
C ILE A 96 -0.03 -3.89 -1.17
N TYR A 97 -0.47 -4.13 -2.39
CA TYR A 97 -1.53 -5.07 -2.67
C TYR A 97 -1.19 -5.95 -3.87
N ILE A 98 -1.46 -7.23 -3.74
CA ILE A 98 -1.35 -8.24 -4.80
C ILE A 98 -2.74 -8.83 -5.05
N LEU A 99 -3.16 -8.84 -6.30
CA LEU A 99 -4.39 -9.50 -6.74
C LEU A 99 -4.42 -10.96 -6.28
N LYS A 100 -5.57 -11.42 -5.83
CA LYS A 100 -5.74 -12.75 -5.20
C LYS A 100 -5.18 -13.90 -6.05
N GLY A 101 -5.34 -13.82 -7.37
CA GLY A 101 -4.82 -14.83 -8.30
C GLY A 101 -3.29 -14.88 -8.44
N PHE A 102 -2.57 -13.87 -7.92
CA PHE A 102 -1.10 -13.79 -7.97
C PHE A 102 -0.44 -13.91 -6.60
N GLN A 103 -1.23 -14.08 -5.54
CA GLN A 103 -0.70 -14.25 -4.19
C GLN A 103 0.05 -15.58 -4.05
N GLY A 104 1.04 -15.61 -3.15
CA GLY A 104 1.87 -16.80 -2.94
C GLY A 104 3.06 -16.93 -3.91
N ALA A 105 3.15 -16.08 -4.95
CA ALA A 105 4.24 -16.09 -5.94
C ALA A 105 5.45 -15.20 -5.57
N GLY A 106 5.48 -14.67 -4.35
CA GLY A 106 6.58 -13.82 -3.87
C GLY A 106 6.53 -12.36 -4.31
N LEU A 107 5.47 -11.94 -5.04
CA LEU A 107 5.37 -10.57 -5.59
C LEU A 107 5.30 -9.49 -4.51
N GLY A 108 4.64 -9.77 -3.38
CA GLY A 108 4.63 -8.86 -2.23
C GLY A 108 6.03 -8.64 -1.65
N LYS A 109 6.85 -9.68 -1.61
CA LYS A 109 8.25 -9.59 -1.20
C LYS A 109 9.08 -8.76 -2.19
N ASP A 110 8.86 -8.94 -3.49
CA ASP A 110 9.56 -8.15 -4.52
C ASP A 110 9.23 -6.66 -4.39
N LEU A 111 7.96 -6.29 -4.15
CA LEU A 111 7.57 -4.89 -3.91
C LEU A 111 8.14 -4.34 -2.61
N LEU A 112 8.20 -5.14 -1.55
CA LEU A 112 8.82 -4.73 -0.28
C LEU A 112 10.32 -4.50 -0.45
N ASP A 113 11.03 -5.41 -1.13
CA ASP A 113 12.47 -5.26 -1.40
C ASP A 113 12.75 -4.04 -2.28
N TYR A 114 11.87 -3.77 -3.24
CA TYR A 114 11.94 -2.56 -4.05
C TYR A 114 11.74 -1.29 -3.20
N THR A 115 10.78 -1.30 -2.27
CA THR A 115 10.58 -0.21 -1.31
C THR A 115 11.84 0.03 -0.46
N ILE A 116 12.45 -1.04 0.04
CA ILE A 116 13.70 -0.97 0.83
C ILE A 116 14.82 -0.35 -0.02
N SER A 117 14.95 -0.75 -1.28
CA SER A 117 15.97 -0.19 -2.16
C SER A 117 15.80 1.32 -2.39
N ILE A 118 14.57 1.79 -2.57
CA ILE A 118 14.27 3.22 -2.69
C ILE A 118 14.61 3.96 -1.39
N ALA A 119 14.23 3.41 -0.24
CA ALA A 119 14.51 4.03 1.05
C ALA A 119 16.03 4.18 1.29
N ILE A 120 16.81 3.18 0.94
CA ILE A 120 18.27 3.24 1.02
C ILE A 120 18.85 4.27 0.04
N GLU A 121 18.39 4.27 -1.21
CA GLU A 121 18.81 5.25 -2.23
C GLU A 121 18.54 6.69 -1.80
N HIS A 122 17.38 6.92 -1.14
CA HIS A 122 17.00 8.22 -0.61
C HIS A 122 17.55 8.52 0.80
N SER A 123 18.50 7.70 1.29
CA SER A 123 19.16 7.87 2.59
C SER A 123 18.18 7.91 3.78
N LYS A 124 17.08 7.18 3.70
CA LYS A 124 16.14 7.05 4.80
C LYS A 124 16.71 6.13 5.88
N LYS A 125 16.34 6.39 7.14
CA LYS A 125 16.79 5.60 8.30
C LYS A 125 15.85 4.44 8.62
N TYR A 126 14.57 4.57 8.23
CA TYR A 126 13.57 3.54 8.47
C TYR A 126 12.38 3.62 7.50
N ILE A 127 11.65 2.51 7.42
CA ILE A 127 10.35 2.42 6.73
C ILE A 127 9.28 2.20 7.79
N TRP A 128 8.12 2.81 7.63
CA TRP A 128 6.96 2.55 8.46
C TRP A 128 5.71 2.29 7.61
N LEU A 129 4.72 1.63 8.21
CA LEU A 129 3.44 1.31 7.58
C LEU A 129 2.33 1.19 8.62
N GLY A 130 1.09 1.33 8.19
CA GLY A 130 -0.09 0.94 8.92
C GLY A 130 -0.61 -0.42 8.42
N VAL A 131 -1.04 -1.28 9.33
CA VAL A 131 -1.65 -2.57 9.00
C VAL A 131 -2.84 -2.82 9.91
N TRP A 132 -3.99 -3.20 9.33
CA TRP A 132 -5.18 -3.53 10.10
C TRP A 132 -4.90 -4.61 11.14
N GLU A 133 -5.36 -4.37 12.40
CA GLU A 133 -5.06 -5.25 13.54
C GLU A 133 -5.48 -6.71 13.32
N HIS A 134 -6.53 -6.96 12.51
CA HIS A 134 -7.02 -8.30 12.19
C HIS A 134 -6.44 -8.88 10.90
N ASN A 135 -5.59 -8.17 10.18
CA ASN A 135 -4.90 -8.70 9.00
C ASN A 135 -3.69 -9.54 9.40
N GLU A 136 -3.96 -10.73 9.95
CA GLU A 136 -2.94 -11.65 10.46
C GLU A 136 -1.90 -12.04 9.40
N ARG A 137 -2.35 -12.19 8.15
CA ARG A 137 -1.46 -12.54 7.04
C ARG A 137 -0.43 -11.44 6.77
N ALA A 138 -0.88 -10.19 6.68
CA ALA A 138 0.00 -9.05 6.45
C ALA A 138 0.93 -8.82 7.64
N LYS A 139 0.42 -8.89 8.88
CA LYS A 139 1.25 -8.74 10.08
C LYS A 139 2.41 -9.75 10.10
N ARG A 140 2.12 -11.04 9.88
CA ARG A 140 3.17 -12.09 9.81
C ARG A 140 4.16 -11.85 8.67
N PHE A 141 3.68 -11.37 7.52
CA PHE A 141 4.54 -11.01 6.39
C PHE A 141 5.53 -9.91 6.78
N TYR A 142 5.06 -8.83 7.42
CA TYR A 142 5.92 -7.73 7.84
C TYR A 142 6.87 -8.14 8.96
N GLU A 143 6.41 -8.89 9.97
CA GLU A 143 7.25 -9.40 11.06
C GLU A 143 8.40 -10.27 10.54
N LYS A 144 8.11 -11.18 9.60
CA LYS A 144 9.14 -11.98 8.92
C LYS A 144 10.19 -11.16 8.17
N ASN A 145 9.82 -9.96 7.75
CA ASN A 145 10.71 -9.05 7.03
C ASN A 145 11.34 -7.99 7.94
N GLY A 146 11.30 -8.18 9.25
CA GLY A 146 12.01 -7.35 10.24
C GLY A 146 11.25 -6.11 10.68
N PHE A 147 9.95 -6.01 10.43
CA PHE A 147 9.09 -4.97 10.98
C PHE A 147 8.65 -5.32 12.40
N TYR A 148 8.51 -4.32 13.25
CA TYR A 148 7.99 -4.43 14.60
C TYR A 148 6.99 -3.31 14.89
N ARG A 149 6.02 -3.59 15.78
CA ARG A 149 4.98 -2.64 16.13
C ARG A 149 5.54 -1.51 16.99
N ILE A 150 5.20 -0.26 16.65
CA ILE A 150 5.57 0.94 17.42
C ILE A 150 4.35 1.72 17.93
N GLY A 151 3.15 1.44 17.44
CA GLY A 151 1.94 2.17 17.83
C GLY A 151 0.69 1.66 17.13
N ALA A 152 -0.35 2.47 17.19
CA ALA A 152 -1.63 2.23 16.52
C ALA A 152 -2.34 3.55 16.23
N HIS A 153 -3.20 3.57 15.20
CA HIS A 153 -4.10 4.68 14.90
C HIS A 153 -5.46 4.16 14.43
N SER A 154 -6.49 5.03 14.45
CA SER A 154 -7.82 4.67 13.96
C SER A 154 -7.90 4.75 12.44
N PHE A 155 -8.65 3.83 11.86
CA PHE A 155 -8.91 3.71 10.43
C PHE A 155 -10.41 3.49 10.22
N VAL A 156 -11.03 4.22 9.30
CA VAL A 156 -12.50 4.23 9.13
C VAL A 156 -12.90 3.65 7.79
N VAL A 157 -13.85 2.70 7.82
CA VAL A 157 -14.52 2.17 6.62
C VAL A 157 -16.03 2.40 6.80
N GLY A 158 -16.59 3.37 6.06
CA GLY A 158 -17.97 3.81 6.24
C GLY A 158 -18.21 4.42 7.62
N ASP A 159 -19.07 3.80 8.43
CA ASP A 159 -19.35 4.14 9.82
C ASP A 159 -18.60 3.27 10.84
N ASP A 160 -17.82 2.29 10.36
CA ASP A 160 -17.07 1.35 11.19
C ASP A 160 -15.65 1.87 11.46
N VAL A 161 -15.35 2.07 12.75
CA VAL A 161 -14.02 2.51 13.21
C VAL A 161 -13.17 1.28 13.50
N GLN A 162 -12.06 1.16 12.79
CA GLN A 162 -11.09 0.06 12.92
C GLN A 162 -9.74 0.57 13.41
N ILE A 163 -8.86 -0.32 13.81
CA ILE A 163 -7.53 -0.01 14.33
C ILE A 163 -6.49 -0.56 13.37
N ASP A 164 -5.55 0.29 12.97
CA ASP A 164 -4.31 -0.10 12.32
C ASP A 164 -3.17 -0.10 13.33
N TYR A 165 -2.32 -1.12 13.28
CA TYR A 165 -1.04 -1.10 13.95
C TYR A 165 -0.02 -0.35 13.09
N VAL A 166 0.77 0.51 13.72
CA VAL A 166 1.90 1.16 13.08
C VAL A 166 3.14 0.28 13.29
N MET A 167 3.74 -0.15 12.18
CA MET A 167 4.93 -1.01 12.19
C MET A 167 6.11 -0.29 11.55
N ARG A 168 7.30 -0.59 12.03
CA ARG A 168 8.57 0.03 11.60
C ARG A 168 9.62 -1.02 11.31
N LYS A 169 10.46 -0.72 10.31
CA LYS A 169 11.71 -1.43 10.02
C LYS A 169 12.85 -0.43 9.95
N ASP A 170 13.86 -0.61 10.78
CA ASP A 170 15.11 0.15 10.69
C ASP A 170 15.96 -0.36 9.50
N LEU A 171 16.68 0.55 8.86
CA LEU A 171 17.52 0.27 7.71
C LEU A 171 19.00 0.27 8.07
#